data_ee43724eac042230cd5a23e51e3c6726
#
_entry.id   ee43724eac042230cd5a23e51e3c6726
#
_cell.length_a   1.000
_cell.length_b   1.000
_cell.length_c   1.000
_cell.angle_alpha   90.00
_cell.angle_beta   90.00
_cell.angle_gamma   90.00
#
_symmetry.space_group_name_H-M   'P 1'
#
loop_
_entity.id
_entity.type
_entity.pdbx_description
1 polymer ?
#
loop_
_entity_poly.entity_id
_entity_poly.type
_entity_poly.pdbx_seq_one_letter_code
_entity_poly.pdbx_strand_id
1 'polypeptide(L)'
;MSSKVLLSGKIHRARVTQADLDYVGSVSIDEGLMEAAGIIEWEKVAILDVTNGERLETYAIKAPRGSREICINGAAAHLVKPGDLVIILSFLHVDANSVHEHKPKIVIVNENNEICLLYTSPSPRDCKT
;
A
#
# COMPACT_ATOMS: atom_id res chain seq x y z
N MET A 1 -15.37 -21.58 -14.08
CA MET A 1 -14.18 -20.78 -14.39
C MET A 1 -13.38 -20.59 -13.13
N SER A 2 -12.09 -20.77 -13.23
CA SER A 2 -11.25 -20.61 -12.05
C SER A 2 -10.44 -19.32 -12.14
N SER A 3 -10.08 -18.80 -10.98
CA SER A 3 -9.28 -17.61 -10.89
C SER A 3 -8.24 -17.80 -9.78
N LYS A 4 -7.21 -16.97 -9.84
CA LYS A 4 -6.19 -16.89 -8.80
C LYS A 4 -6.22 -15.50 -8.21
N VAL A 5 -5.92 -15.39 -6.92
CA VAL A 5 -5.77 -14.10 -6.28
C VAL A 5 -4.28 -13.75 -6.35
N LEU A 6 -3.95 -12.71 -7.10
CA LEU A 6 -2.58 -12.31 -7.32
C LEU A 6 -2.33 -10.91 -6.75
N LEU A 7 -1.07 -10.63 -6.46
CA LEU A 7 -0.68 -9.28 -6.04
C LEU A 7 -0.99 -8.29 -7.16
N SER A 8 -1.77 -7.26 -6.85
CA SER A 8 -2.11 -6.22 -7.81
C SER A 8 -1.17 -5.03 -7.68
N GLY A 9 -1.02 -4.53 -6.46
CA GLY A 9 -0.18 -3.38 -6.20
C GLY A 9 0.51 -3.47 -4.86
N LYS A 10 1.63 -2.80 -4.74
CA LYS A 10 2.40 -2.81 -3.51
C LYS A 10 3.08 -1.45 -3.34
N ILE A 11 2.91 -0.86 -2.16
CA ILE A 11 3.68 0.30 -1.75
C ILE A 11 4.64 -0.19 -0.67
N HIS A 12 5.93 -0.17 -0.99
CA HIS A 12 6.94 -0.81 -0.16
C HIS A 12 7.63 0.19 0.74
N ARG A 13 7.54 -0.05 2.06
CA ARG A 13 8.24 0.68 3.10
C ARG A 13 7.84 2.15 3.19
N ALA A 14 6.54 2.41 3.06
CA ALA A 14 6.00 3.74 3.29
C ALA A 14 6.05 4.05 4.80
N ARG A 15 6.28 5.31 5.11
CA ARG A 15 6.29 5.76 6.50
C ARG A 15 4.91 6.29 6.88
N VAL A 16 4.39 5.80 7.99
CA VAL A 16 3.11 6.29 8.51
C VAL A 16 3.32 7.72 9.01
N THR A 17 2.52 8.64 8.46
CA THR A 17 2.64 10.06 8.80
C THR A 17 1.75 10.46 9.94
N GLN A 18 0.62 9.75 10.13
CA GLN A 18 -0.38 10.12 11.12
C GLN A 18 -1.21 8.90 11.47
N ALA A 19 -1.75 8.87 12.67
CA ALA A 19 -2.72 7.87 13.08
C ALA A 19 -3.83 8.59 13.85
N ASP A 20 -5.08 8.28 13.50
CA ASP A 20 -6.25 8.94 14.09
C ASP A 20 -7.21 7.87 14.58
N LEU A 21 -7.16 7.61 15.87
CA LEU A 21 -7.96 6.56 16.51
C LEU A 21 -9.46 6.84 16.43
N ASP A 22 -9.83 8.10 16.45
CA ASP A 22 -11.24 8.50 16.52
C ASP A 22 -11.90 8.67 15.16
N TYR A 23 -11.17 8.45 14.10
CA TYR A 23 -11.69 8.57 12.75
C TYR A 23 -12.26 7.24 12.29
N VAL A 24 -13.10 7.30 11.25
CA VAL A 24 -13.63 6.07 10.63
C VAL A 24 -12.48 5.23 10.10
N GLY A 25 -12.52 3.92 10.34
CA GLY A 25 -11.42 3.03 9.98
C GLY A 25 -11.12 3.06 8.49
N SER A 26 -9.83 3.20 8.15
CA SER A 26 -9.35 3.23 6.76
C SER A 26 -7.86 3.54 6.78
N VAL A 27 -7.23 3.54 5.60
CA VAL A 27 -5.91 4.12 5.44
C VAL A 27 -6.00 5.20 4.38
N SER A 28 -5.61 6.42 4.74
CA SER A 28 -5.57 7.53 3.80
C SER A 28 -4.19 7.53 3.15
N ILE A 29 -4.16 7.46 1.82
CA ILE A 29 -2.92 7.34 1.05
C ILE A 29 -2.87 8.46 0.02
N ASP A 30 -1.73 9.13 -0.08
CA ASP A 30 -1.47 10.10 -1.15
C ASP A 30 -1.99 9.53 -2.48
N GLU A 31 -2.85 10.28 -3.15
CA GLU A 31 -3.46 9.84 -4.40
C GLU A 31 -2.42 9.45 -5.45
N GLY A 32 -1.29 10.14 -5.49
CA GLY A 32 -0.22 9.82 -6.44
C GLY A 32 0.39 8.46 -6.17
N LEU A 33 0.52 8.08 -4.89
CA LEU A 33 1.02 6.76 -4.53
C LEU A 33 -0.01 5.68 -4.87
N MET A 34 -1.28 5.95 -4.64
CA MET A 34 -2.35 5.01 -4.99
C MET A 34 -2.35 4.75 -6.49
N GLU A 35 -2.26 5.81 -7.27
CA GLU A 35 -2.26 5.70 -8.73
C GLU A 35 -1.06 4.89 -9.22
N ALA A 36 0.11 5.17 -8.67
CA ALA A 36 1.32 4.44 -9.06
C ALA A 36 1.23 2.95 -8.75
N ALA A 37 0.57 2.59 -7.66
CA ALA A 37 0.40 1.20 -7.25
C ALA A 37 -0.86 0.55 -7.81
N GLY A 38 -1.68 1.31 -8.54
CA GLY A 38 -2.93 0.78 -9.09
C GLY A 38 -3.99 0.52 -8.04
N ILE A 39 -3.92 1.20 -6.90
CA ILE A 39 -4.90 1.07 -5.82
C ILE A 39 -5.97 2.15 -6.02
N ILE A 40 -7.22 1.76 -5.96
CA ILE A 40 -8.32 2.71 -6.09
C ILE A 40 -9.00 2.94 -4.75
N GLU A 41 -9.74 4.05 -4.67
CA GLU A 41 -10.46 4.37 -3.45
C GLU A 41 -11.47 3.26 -3.12
N TRP A 42 -11.59 2.95 -1.84
CA TRP A 42 -12.43 1.89 -1.26
C TRP A 42 -11.86 0.48 -1.42
N GLU A 43 -10.77 0.34 -2.13
CA GLU A 43 -10.18 -0.99 -2.33
C GLU A 43 -9.66 -1.56 -1.03
N LYS A 44 -9.92 -2.83 -0.80
CA LYS A 44 -9.37 -3.55 0.35
C LYS A 44 -7.87 -3.67 0.20
N VAL A 45 -7.15 -3.36 1.26
CA VAL A 45 -5.69 -3.49 1.29
C VAL A 45 -5.24 -4.18 2.56
N ALA A 46 -4.09 -4.83 2.48
CA ALA A 46 -3.42 -5.40 3.63
C ALA A 46 -2.28 -4.46 4.01
N ILE A 47 -2.11 -4.22 5.29
CA ILE A 47 -1.00 -3.42 5.81
C ILE A 47 -0.13 -4.32 6.66
N LEU A 48 1.15 -4.37 6.31
CA LEU A 48 2.16 -5.12 7.06
C LEU A 48 3.08 -4.09 7.72
N ASP A 49 3.10 -4.05 9.04
CA ASP A 49 3.95 -3.12 9.76
C ASP A 49 5.33 -3.74 9.94
N VAL A 50 6.31 -3.21 9.23
CA VAL A 50 7.68 -3.74 9.27
C VAL A 50 8.31 -3.50 10.64
N THR A 51 7.92 -2.41 11.28
CA THR A 51 8.52 -1.99 12.56
C THR A 51 8.16 -2.94 13.70
N ASN A 52 6.90 -3.41 13.75
CA ASN A 52 6.45 -4.24 14.87
C ASN A 52 5.90 -5.60 14.49
N GLY A 53 5.82 -5.91 13.19
CA GLY A 53 5.36 -7.23 12.72
C GLY A 53 3.85 -7.41 12.66
N GLU A 54 3.07 -6.38 12.98
CA GLU A 54 1.62 -6.48 12.94
C GLU A 54 1.11 -6.51 11.50
N ARG A 55 -0.02 -7.19 11.31
CA ARG A 55 -0.66 -7.30 10.00
C ARG A 55 -2.14 -7.04 10.19
N LEU A 56 -2.73 -6.30 9.25
CA LEU A 56 -4.16 -6.02 9.32
C LEU A 56 -4.70 -5.77 7.92
N GLU A 57 -6.01 -5.79 7.82
CA GLU A 57 -6.72 -5.44 6.59
C GLU A 57 -7.61 -4.25 6.84
N THR A 58 -7.70 -3.39 5.85
CA THR A 58 -8.56 -2.22 5.88
C THR A 58 -8.89 -1.85 4.43
N TYR A 59 -9.30 -0.62 4.19
CA TYR A 59 -9.55 -0.15 2.83
C TYR A 59 -8.91 1.22 2.65
N ALA A 60 -8.62 1.56 1.40
CA ALA A 60 -7.90 2.78 1.05
C ALA A 60 -8.85 3.92 0.76
N ILE A 61 -8.49 5.12 1.22
CA ILE A 61 -9.14 6.36 0.78
C ILE A 61 -8.05 7.34 0.35
N LYS A 62 -8.42 8.27 -0.53
CA LYS A 62 -7.46 9.20 -1.07
C LYS A 62 -7.11 10.30 -0.07
N ALA A 63 -5.81 10.58 0.04
CA ALA A 63 -5.32 11.81 0.64
C ALA A 63 -4.89 12.73 -0.51
N PRO A 64 -4.73 14.02 -0.26
CA PRO A 64 -4.38 14.95 -1.35
C PRO A 64 -3.13 14.51 -2.09
N ARG A 65 -3.19 14.63 -3.41
CA ARG A 65 -2.06 14.28 -4.28
C ARG A 65 -0.85 15.14 -3.92
N GLY A 66 0.28 14.47 -3.73
CA GLY A 66 1.52 15.15 -3.38
C GLY A 66 1.68 15.40 -1.89
N SER A 67 0.69 15.04 -1.07
CA SER A 67 0.77 15.22 0.38
C SER A 67 1.73 14.24 1.04
N ARG A 68 2.03 13.12 0.38
CA ARG A 68 2.85 12.03 0.92
C ARG A 68 2.26 11.43 2.18
N GLU A 69 0.96 11.58 2.34
CA GLU A 69 0.28 11.14 3.54
C GLU A 69 0.03 9.64 3.53
N ILE A 70 0.32 9.00 4.64
CA ILE A 70 -0.10 7.64 4.97
C ILE A 70 -0.70 7.75 6.37
N CYS A 71 -2.00 7.84 6.46
CA CYS A 71 -2.69 8.04 7.73
C CYS A 71 -3.51 6.81 8.06
N ILE A 72 -3.27 6.25 9.23
CA ILE A 72 -3.98 5.08 9.71
C ILE A 72 -5.15 5.56 10.55
N ASN A 73 -6.36 5.22 10.15
CA ASN A 73 -7.58 5.70 10.78
C ASN A 73 -8.30 4.59 11.54
N GLY A 74 -8.89 4.95 12.67
CA GLY A 74 -9.75 4.05 13.43
C GLY A 74 -8.98 3.03 14.23
N ALA A 75 -9.57 1.85 14.41
CA ALA A 75 -9.03 0.81 15.30
C ALA A 75 -7.60 0.39 14.94
N ALA A 76 -7.22 0.45 13.68
CA ALA A 76 -5.88 0.07 13.26
C ALA A 76 -4.81 0.98 13.87
N ALA A 77 -5.19 2.18 14.33
CA ALA A 77 -4.25 3.09 14.99
C ALA A 77 -3.70 2.53 16.30
N HIS A 78 -4.33 1.50 16.85
CA HIS A 78 -3.77 0.79 18.01
C HIS A 78 -2.54 -0.04 17.64
N LEU A 79 -2.48 -0.50 16.40
CA LEU A 79 -1.43 -1.43 15.95
C LEU A 79 -0.32 -0.75 15.17
N VAL A 80 -0.65 0.34 14.47
CA VAL A 80 0.27 1.01 13.56
C VAL A 80 0.42 2.46 14.01
N LYS A 81 1.64 2.88 14.26
CA LYS A 81 1.93 4.20 14.84
C LYS A 81 2.62 5.11 13.84
N PRO A 82 2.48 6.44 14.01
CA PRO A 82 3.26 7.37 13.19
C PRO A 82 4.75 7.05 13.27
N GLY A 83 5.42 7.11 12.13
CA GLY A 83 6.83 6.77 12.04
C GLY A 83 7.10 5.31 11.70
N ASP A 84 6.11 4.44 11.86
CA ASP A 84 6.28 3.04 11.49
C ASP A 84 6.48 2.91 9.99
N LEU A 85 7.25 1.90 9.58
CA LEU A 85 7.38 1.55 8.17
C LEU A 85 6.37 0.46 7.87
N VAL A 86 5.60 0.67 6.80
CA VAL A 86 4.56 -0.28 6.41
C VAL A 86 4.70 -0.68 4.95
N ILE A 87 4.17 -1.85 4.65
CA ILE A 87 4.00 -2.32 3.27
C ILE A 87 2.50 -2.40 3.05
N ILE A 88 2.01 -1.76 2.00
CA ILE A 88 0.60 -1.77 1.67
C ILE A 88 0.43 -2.61 0.41
N LEU A 89 -0.44 -3.61 0.49
CA LEU A 89 -0.65 -4.58 -0.58
C LEU A 89 -2.11 -4.56 -1.03
N SER A 90 -2.32 -4.68 -2.34
CA SER A 90 -3.64 -4.96 -2.86
C SER A 90 -3.59 -6.19 -3.75
N PHE A 91 -4.72 -6.87 -3.87
CA PHE A 91 -4.81 -8.12 -4.61
C PHE A 91 -5.99 -8.04 -5.55
N LEU A 92 -5.97 -8.88 -6.59
CA LEU A 92 -7.12 -8.98 -7.49
C LEU A 92 -7.28 -10.42 -7.93
N HIS A 93 -8.49 -10.75 -8.37
CA HIS A 93 -8.78 -12.04 -8.95
C HIS A 93 -8.41 -11.99 -10.43
N VAL A 94 -7.55 -12.89 -10.85
CA VAL A 94 -7.11 -12.98 -12.24
C VAL A 94 -7.57 -14.33 -12.78
N ASP A 95 -8.20 -14.32 -13.96
CA ASP A 95 -8.60 -15.55 -14.65
C ASP A 95 -7.39 -16.46 -14.78
N ALA A 96 -7.56 -17.74 -14.47
CA ALA A 96 -6.46 -18.69 -14.49
C ALA A 96 -5.78 -18.75 -15.87
N ASN A 97 -6.52 -18.42 -16.93
CA ASN A 97 -5.96 -18.41 -18.28
C ASN A 97 -5.11 -17.18 -18.57
N SER A 98 -5.18 -16.16 -17.72
CA SER A 98 -4.49 -14.88 -17.92
C SER A 98 -3.37 -14.63 -16.92
N VAL A 99 -3.09 -15.59 -16.03
CA VAL A 99 -2.11 -15.36 -14.96
C VAL A 99 -0.71 -15.07 -15.48
N HIS A 100 -0.36 -15.61 -16.63
CA HIS A 100 0.98 -15.42 -17.20
C HIS A 100 1.20 -14.00 -17.71
N GLU A 101 0.13 -13.27 -17.95
CA GLU A 101 0.20 -11.90 -18.47
C GLU A 101 0.16 -10.87 -17.32
N HIS A 102 -0.12 -11.33 -16.12
CA HIS A 102 -0.28 -10.42 -15.00
C HIS A 102 1.06 -9.90 -14.49
N LYS A 103 1.12 -8.60 -14.24
CA LYS A 103 2.30 -7.94 -13.66
C LYS A 103 1.81 -6.97 -12.58
N PRO A 104 2.24 -7.16 -11.35
CA PRO A 104 1.87 -6.22 -10.28
C PRO A 104 2.60 -4.89 -10.44
N LYS A 105 2.02 -3.83 -9.89
CA LYS A 105 2.65 -2.52 -9.83
C LYS A 105 3.30 -2.37 -8.47
N ILE A 106 4.61 -2.26 -8.44
CA ILE A 106 5.36 -2.18 -7.20
C ILE A 106 6.02 -0.82 -7.10
N VAL A 107 5.69 -0.10 -6.05
CA VAL A 107 6.17 1.25 -5.79
C VAL A 107 7.07 1.21 -4.57
N ILE A 108 8.31 1.62 -4.73
CA ILE A 108 9.25 1.74 -3.61
C ILE A 108 9.41 3.22 -3.31
N VAL A 109 9.19 3.58 -2.05
CA VAL A 109 9.30 4.98 -1.63
C VAL A 109 10.47 5.14 -0.66
N ASN A 110 10.94 6.37 -0.53
CA ASN A 110 11.98 6.70 0.43
C ASN A 110 11.34 7.09 1.77
N GLU A 111 12.16 7.53 2.72
CA GLU A 111 11.70 7.86 4.07
C GLU A 111 10.71 9.04 4.11
N ASN A 112 10.63 9.81 3.04
CA ASN A 112 9.68 10.92 2.92
C ASN A 112 8.46 10.55 2.08
N ASN A 113 8.26 9.27 1.83
CA ASN A 113 7.16 8.76 1.01
C ASN A 113 7.19 9.28 -0.43
N GLU A 114 8.37 9.63 -0.92
CA GLU A 114 8.55 9.99 -2.32
C GLU A 114 8.84 8.74 -3.11
N ILE A 115 8.26 8.64 -4.30
CA ILE A 115 8.50 7.48 -5.16
C ILE A 115 9.96 7.52 -5.60
N CYS A 116 10.69 6.45 -5.29
CA CYS A 116 12.08 6.33 -5.66
C CYS A 116 12.28 5.28 -6.76
N LEU A 117 11.37 4.32 -6.85
CA LEU A 117 11.42 3.29 -7.89
C LEU A 117 10.01 2.76 -8.14
N LEU A 118 9.66 2.65 -9.41
CA LEU A 118 8.40 2.09 -9.85
C LEU A 118 8.71 0.99 -10.84
N TYR A 119 8.25 -0.25 -10.57
CA TYR A 119 8.52 -1.34 -11.47
C TYR A 119 7.41 -2.38 -11.43
N THR A 120 7.37 -3.19 -12.50
CA THR A 120 6.44 -4.30 -12.64
C THR A 120 7.19 -5.60 -12.89
N SER A 121 8.50 -5.56 -12.75
CA SER A 121 9.40 -6.69 -12.98
C SER A 121 9.82 -7.29 -11.64
N PRO A 122 10.12 -8.59 -11.60
CA PRO A 122 10.61 -9.20 -10.36
C PRO A 122 12.06 -8.86 -10.02
N SER A 123 12.75 -8.08 -10.85
CA SER A 123 14.16 -7.71 -10.62
C SER A 123 14.23 -6.28 -10.10
N PRO A 124 13.97 -6.07 -8.81
CA PRO A 124 13.95 -4.72 -8.27
C PRO A 124 15.35 -4.16 -8.10
N ARG A 125 15.42 -2.84 -8.08
CA ARG A 125 16.62 -2.15 -7.66
C ARG A 125 16.38 -1.62 -6.27
N ASP A 126 17.43 -1.53 -5.48
CA ASP A 126 17.32 -0.98 -4.15
C ASP A 126 17.06 0.52 -4.22
N CYS A 127 16.16 0.97 -3.38
CA CYS A 127 15.89 2.37 -3.19
C CYS A 127 16.77 2.83 -2.03
N LYS A 128 17.65 3.78 -2.29
CA LYS A 128 18.48 4.33 -1.23
C LYS A 128 17.69 5.38 -0.47
N THR A 129 17.56 5.19 0.79
CA THR A 129 16.83 6.10 1.67
C THR A 129 17.74 6.67 2.74
#